data_11411dcbf92eafb42579d8831c773865
#
_entry.id   11411dcbf92eafb42579d8831c773865
#
_cell.length_a   1.000
_cell.length_b   1.000
_cell.length_c   1.000
_cell.angle_alpha   90.00
_cell.angle_beta   90.00
_cell.angle_gamma   90.00
#
_symmetry.space_group_name_H-M   'P 1'
#
loop_
_entity.id
_entity.type
_entity.pdbx_description
1 polymer ?
#
loop_
_entity_poly.entity_id
_entity_poly.type
_entity_poly.pdbx_seq_one_letter_code
_entity_poly.pdbx_strand_id
1 'polypeptide(L)'
;MNIELSTTIQPTVDSIAGRLLSAQAKKQRMPSLSVECRDLNFDLAYRIQDEALSQRIERGEHVVGIKVQSRSSVTPLTGWLTDAMALRTSDHLPTELLVDPGVEPVIAFVMGRRLCGPGVTAAAALAAVDLVFAGLEVTDSRYSDRRCTAPDLVADNLSSSYYLTGPVGFAPAGLDLSREEADITVAAGTATVSRFDAVARSHPAEALAAAANCLARRGHAIEVGWTVLVGTAPVPLPVGFPVTARFSSLRSVTLAC
;
A
#
# COMPACT_ATOMS: atom_id res chain seq x y z
N MET A 1 -23.60 17.32 44.91
CA MET A 1 -22.50 16.59 44.30
C MET A 1 -22.89 16.35 42.82
N ASN A 2 -22.59 17.36 41.98
CA ASN A 2 -22.91 17.28 40.54
C ASN A 2 -21.87 16.40 39.87
N ILE A 3 -22.32 15.27 39.36
CA ILE A 3 -21.52 14.44 38.44
C ILE A 3 -21.68 15.08 37.07
N GLU A 4 -20.70 15.87 36.64
CA GLU A 4 -20.57 16.27 35.24
C GLU A 4 -20.27 15.01 34.43
N LEU A 5 -21.29 14.50 33.73
CA LEU A 5 -21.13 13.54 32.67
C LEU A 5 -20.39 14.24 31.54
N SER A 6 -19.06 14.10 31.51
CA SER A 6 -18.24 14.47 30.37
C SER A 6 -18.71 13.63 29.19
N THR A 7 -19.57 14.19 28.37
CA THR A 7 -19.96 13.59 27.09
C THR A 7 -18.74 13.66 26.15
N THR A 8 -17.92 12.64 26.18
CA THR A 8 -16.80 12.52 25.23
C THR A 8 -17.44 12.38 23.85
N ILE A 9 -17.46 13.47 23.09
CA ILE A 9 -17.92 13.46 21.68
C ILE A 9 -16.99 12.51 20.93
N GLN A 10 -17.50 11.38 20.48
CA GLN A 10 -16.73 10.48 19.64
C GLN A 10 -16.35 11.22 18.34
N PRO A 11 -15.08 11.19 17.93
CA PRO A 11 -14.66 11.86 16.72
C PRO A 11 -15.37 11.26 15.50
N THR A 12 -15.80 12.11 14.56
CA THR A 12 -16.43 11.68 13.31
C THR A 12 -15.40 11.06 12.38
N VAL A 13 -15.87 10.26 11.41
CA VAL A 13 -15.02 9.66 10.36
C VAL A 13 -14.22 10.73 9.62
N ASP A 14 -14.87 11.84 9.23
CA ASP A 14 -14.24 13.00 8.60
C ASP A 14 -13.11 13.59 9.47
N SER A 15 -13.39 13.83 10.76
CA SER A 15 -12.40 14.36 11.70
C SER A 15 -11.19 13.44 11.85
N ILE A 16 -11.39 12.12 11.91
CA ILE A 16 -10.30 11.16 12.03
C ILE A 16 -9.47 11.14 10.73
N ALA A 17 -10.12 11.11 9.58
CA ALA A 17 -9.47 11.18 8.27
C ALA A 17 -8.62 12.46 8.14
N GLY A 18 -9.19 13.60 8.50
CA GLY A 18 -8.49 14.90 8.50
C GLY A 18 -7.27 14.91 9.44
N ARG A 19 -7.35 14.25 10.60
CA ARG A 19 -6.21 14.12 11.54
C ARG A 19 -5.07 13.29 10.92
N LEU A 20 -5.35 12.16 10.27
CA LEU A 20 -4.35 11.34 9.59
C LEU A 20 -3.65 12.13 8.48
N LEU A 21 -4.40 12.84 7.63
CA LEU A 21 -3.84 13.67 6.58
C LEU A 21 -3.04 14.85 7.15
N SER A 22 -3.50 15.47 8.23
CA SER A 22 -2.78 16.54 8.92
C SER A 22 -1.48 16.03 9.56
N ALA A 23 -1.50 14.83 10.16
CA ALA A 23 -0.31 14.20 10.73
C ALA A 23 0.77 13.98 9.65
N GLN A 24 0.37 13.52 8.47
CA GLN A 24 1.27 13.40 7.31
C GLN A 24 1.83 14.77 6.88
N ALA A 25 0.97 15.76 6.64
CA ALA A 25 1.38 17.08 6.17
C ALA A 25 2.29 17.82 7.15
N LYS A 26 2.07 17.65 8.46
CA LYS A 26 2.85 18.28 9.53
C LYS A 26 4.02 17.43 9.99
N LYS A 27 4.20 16.23 9.46
CA LYS A 27 5.21 15.24 9.90
C LYS A 27 5.14 14.96 11.40
N GLN A 28 3.95 14.84 11.93
CA GLN A 28 3.70 14.61 13.34
C GLN A 28 3.12 13.22 13.53
N ARG A 29 3.79 12.42 14.35
CA ARG A 29 3.24 11.12 14.75
C ARG A 29 2.04 11.33 15.69
N MET A 30 1.11 10.41 15.62
CA MET A 30 -0.06 10.37 16.48
C MET A 30 -0.20 8.97 17.11
N PRO A 31 -0.91 8.84 18.23
CA PRO A 31 -1.27 7.51 18.74
C PRO A 31 -2.09 6.73 17.71
N SER A 32 -1.97 5.40 17.72
CA SER A 32 -2.81 4.54 16.88
C SER A 32 -4.29 4.75 17.24
N LEU A 33 -5.16 4.71 16.24
CA LEU A 33 -6.59 4.97 16.44
C LEU A 33 -7.25 3.99 17.40
N SER A 34 -6.78 2.74 17.44
CA SER A 34 -7.26 1.71 18.37
C SER A 34 -7.06 2.06 19.85
N VAL A 35 -6.15 2.96 20.17
CA VAL A 35 -5.96 3.48 21.54
C VAL A 35 -7.09 4.44 21.94
N GLU A 36 -7.55 5.27 21.01
CA GLU A 36 -8.56 6.29 21.23
C GLU A 36 -9.97 5.78 20.90
N CYS A 37 -10.10 4.91 19.88
CA CYS A 37 -11.36 4.38 19.39
C CYS A 37 -11.42 2.87 19.67
N ARG A 38 -12.02 2.50 20.80
CA ARG A 38 -12.13 1.08 21.23
C ARG A 38 -12.97 0.23 20.27
N ASP A 39 -13.86 0.85 19.52
CA ASP A 39 -14.76 0.18 18.57
C ASP A 39 -14.18 0.13 17.14
N LEU A 40 -12.89 0.48 16.97
CA LEU A 40 -12.24 0.44 15.68
C LEU A 40 -12.20 -1.00 15.15
N ASN A 41 -12.96 -1.23 14.09
CA ASN A 41 -13.03 -2.48 13.34
C ASN A 41 -12.76 -2.22 11.86
N PHE A 42 -12.77 -3.26 11.04
CA PHE A 42 -12.46 -3.11 9.61
C PHE A 42 -13.45 -2.21 8.87
N ASP A 43 -14.75 -2.29 9.19
CA ASP A 43 -15.77 -1.46 8.52
C ASP A 43 -15.55 0.02 8.79
N LEU A 44 -15.30 0.39 10.05
CA LEU A 44 -14.98 1.76 10.42
C LEU A 44 -13.65 2.21 9.84
N ALA A 45 -12.63 1.34 9.86
CA ALA A 45 -11.31 1.63 9.31
C ALA A 45 -11.35 1.91 7.81
N TYR A 46 -12.09 1.12 7.04
CA TYR A 46 -12.28 1.36 5.61
C TYR A 46 -13.08 2.63 5.33
N ARG A 47 -14.08 2.96 6.15
CA ARG A 47 -14.80 4.26 6.03
C ARG A 47 -13.88 5.45 6.28
N ILE A 48 -12.96 5.35 7.25
CA ILE A 48 -11.94 6.39 7.50
C ILE A 48 -10.99 6.49 6.31
N GLN A 49 -10.55 5.36 5.75
CA GLN A 49 -9.70 5.31 4.57
C GLN A 49 -10.36 5.94 3.34
N ASP A 50 -11.64 5.62 3.08
CA ASP A 50 -12.40 6.15 1.95
C ASP A 50 -12.65 7.66 2.12
N GLU A 51 -12.88 8.13 3.34
CA GLU A 51 -13.00 9.56 3.65
C GLU A 51 -11.69 10.31 3.44
N ALA A 52 -10.56 9.73 3.87
CA ALA A 52 -9.25 10.31 3.62
C ALA A 52 -8.94 10.37 2.10
N LEU A 53 -9.37 9.37 1.34
CA LEU A 53 -9.29 9.41 -0.12
C LEU A 53 -10.17 10.52 -0.70
N SER A 54 -11.42 10.68 -0.26
CA SER A 54 -12.30 11.77 -0.70
C SER A 54 -11.65 13.13 -0.52
N GLN A 55 -11.06 13.38 0.64
CA GLN A 55 -10.35 14.63 0.92
C GLN A 55 -9.11 14.85 0.04
N ARG A 56 -8.43 13.76 -0.41
CA ARG A 56 -7.33 13.85 -1.39
C ARG A 56 -7.86 14.18 -2.79
N ILE A 57 -8.95 13.56 -3.20
CA ILE A 57 -9.60 13.83 -4.50
C ILE A 57 -10.09 15.29 -4.56
N GLU A 58 -10.65 15.83 -3.49
CA GLU A 58 -11.05 17.25 -3.40
C GLU A 58 -9.86 18.21 -3.55
N ARG A 59 -8.66 17.78 -3.23
CA ARG A 59 -7.40 18.51 -3.44
C ARG A 59 -6.80 18.32 -4.83
N GLY A 60 -7.47 17.57 -5.72
CA GLY A 60 -7.08 17.35 -7.10
C GLY A 60 -6.29 16.08 -7.37
N GLU A 61 -6.16 15.17 -6.40
CA GLU A 61 -5.55 13.86 -6.65
C GLU A 61 -6.52 12.93 -7.38
N HIS A 62 -5.98 11.98 -8.15
CA HIS A 62 -6.77 10.97 -8.88
C HIS A 62 -6.35 9.57 -8.46
N VAL A 63 -7.33 8.68 -8.31
CA VAL A 63 -7.06 7.26 -8.04
C VAL A 63 -6.45 6.63 -9.28
N VAL A 64 -5.28 6.01 -9.10
CA VAL A 64 -4.55 5.32 -10.18
C VAL A 64 -4.26 3.85 -9.85
N GLY A 65 -4.74 3.38 -8.70
CA GLY A 65 -4.51 1.99 -8.33
C GLY A 65 -4.80 1.66 -6.87
N ILE A 66 -4.32 0.50 -6.48
CA ILE A 66 -4.41 0.01 -5.11
C ILE A 66 -3.13 -0.70 -4.66
N LYS A 67 -2.87 -0.65 -3.37
CA LYS A 67 -1.96 -1.56 -2.68
C LYS A 67 -2.72 -2.75 -2.15
N VAL A 68 -2.11 -3.93 -2.22
CA VAL A 68 -2.62 -5.17 -1.64
C VAL A 68 -1.59 -5.73 -0.68
N GLN A 69 -1.96 -5.87 0.58
CA GLN A 69 -1.15 -6.57 1.58
C GLN A 69 -1.82 -7.90 1.91
N SER A 70 -1.19 -8.99 1.46
CA SER A 70 -1.61 -10.34 1.79
C SER A 70 -0.84 -10.80 3.04
N ARG A 71 -1.54 -11.01 4.15
CA ARG A 71 -1.01 -11.71 5.32
C ARG A 71 -1.67 -13.09 5.34
N SER A 72 -0.86 -14.13 5.37
CA SER A 72 -1.27 -15.54 5.33
C SER A 72 -2.68 -15.82 5.90
N SER A 73 -3.56 -16.38 5.10
CA SER A 73 -4.83 -17.06 5.42
C SER A 73 -6.14 -16.26 5.54
N VAL A 74 -6.17 -14.94 5.44
CA VAL A 74 -7.40 -14.18 5.60
C VAL A 74 -7.52 -13.11 4.50
N THR A 75 -8.70 -12.52 4.37
CA THR A 75 -9.01 -11.42 3.45
C THR A 75 -7.85 -10.40 3.35
N PRO A 76 -7.33 -10.10 2.14
CA PRO A 76 -6.25 -9.15 1.98
C PRO A 76 -6.70 -7.76 2.42
N LEU A 77 -5.76 -6.99 2.96
CA LEU A 77 -5.97 -5.58 3.21
C LEU A 77 -5.68 -4.80 1.92
N THR A 78 -6.47 -3.75 1.68
CA THR A 78 -6.31 -2.89 0.50
C THR A 78 -6.13 -1.43 0.92
N GLY A 79 -5.26 -0.72 0.20
CA GLY A 79 -5.06 0.73 0.32
C GLY A 79 -5.19 1.37 -1.06
N TRP A 80 -5.52 2.65 -1.12
CA TRP A 80 -5.65 3.42 -2.35
C TRP A 80 -4.30 4.00 -2.78
N LEU A 81 -4.06 4.03 -4.08
CA LEU A 81 -2.95 4.72 -4.70
C LEU A 81 -3.48 5.90 -5.53
N THR A 82 -2.88 7.06 -5.33
CA THR A 82 -3.16 8.26 -6.13
C THR A 82 -1.98 8.61 -7.02
N ASP A 83 -2.22 9.43 -8.05
CA ASP A 83 -1.20 9.94 -8.95
C ASP A 83 -0.10 10.74 -8.23
N ALA A 84 -0.45 11.42 -7.13
CA ALA A 84 0.51 12.12 -6.27
C ALA A 84 1.52 11.19 -5.56
N MET A 85 1.22 9.89 -5.47
CA MET A 85 2.10 8.88 -4.87
C MET A 85 3.07 8.26 -5.88
N ALA A 86 2.82 8.43 -7.19
CA ALA A 86 3.61 7.80 -8.24
C ALA A 86 4.90 8.59 -8.49
N LEU A 87 6.06 7.95 -8.30
CA LEU A 87 7.36 8.49 -8.65
C LEU A 87 7.81 7.97 -10.03
N ARG A 88 8.53 8.80 -10.77
CA ARG A 88 9.26 8.40 -11.96
C ARG A 88 10.63 7.85 -11.55
N THR A 89 11.24 7.07 -12.40
CA THR A 89 12.59 6.52 -12.15
C THR A 89 13.69 7.59 -12.04
N SER A 90 13.43 8.80 -12.54
CA SER A 90 14.31 9.97 -12.43
C SER A 90 14.06 10.82 -11.18
N ASP A 91 12.96 10.59 -10.47
CA ASP A 91 12.58 11.41 -9.33
C ASP A 91 13.37 11.01 -8.09
N HIS A 92 13.66 12.00 -7.25
CA HIS A 92 14.20 11.75 -5.91
C HIS A 92 13.03 11.63 -4.93
N LEU A 93 13.17 10.69 -4.01
CA LEU A 93 12.20 10.57 -2.92
C LEU A 93 12.24 11.84 -2.05
N PRO A 94 11.10 12.52 -1.83
CA PRO A 94 11.04 13.69 -0.97
C PRO A 94 11.10 13.28 0.52
N THR A 95 12.27 12.84 0.97
CA THR A 95 12.48 12.30 2.33
C THR A 95 12.15 13.31 3.42
N GLU A 96 12.26 14.60 3.08
CA GLU A 96 11.85 15.70 3.97
C GLU A 96 10.34 15.72 4.25
N LEU A 97 9.53 15.05 3.46
CA LEU A 97 8.08 14.93 3.66
C LEU A 97 7.66 13.69 4.45
N LEU A 98 8.58 12.81 4.80
CA LEU A 98 8.29 11.53 5.46
C LEU A 98 8.45 11.61 6.98
N VAL A 99 7.73 10.75 7.70
CA VAL A 99 7.67 10.69 9.17
C VAL A 99 8.51 9.52 9.71
N ASP A 100 8.19 8.30 9.28
CA ASP A 100 8.87 7.06 9.67
C ASP A 100 8.88 6.09 8.48
N PRO A 101 9.67 6.41 7.43
CA PRO A 101 9.59 5.68 6.19
C PRO A 101 10.09 4.25 6.28
N GLY A 102 9.40 3.38 5.57
CA GLY A 102 9.82 2.04 5.24
C GLY A 102 9.85 1.83 3.74
N VAL A 103 10.52 0.80 3.28
CA VAL A 103 10.58 0.42 1.87
C VAL A 103 10.35 -1.07 1.72
N GLU A 104 9.63 -1.46 0.67
CA GLU A 104 9.43 -2.87 0.33
C GLU A 104 9.46 -3.10 -1.18
N PRO A 105 9.97 -4.27 -1.62
CA PRO A 105 9.85 -4.68 -3.01
C PRO A 105 8.41 -5.12 -3.25
N VAL A 106 7.85 -4.73 -4.39
CA VAL A 106 6.48 -5.07 -4.78
C VAL A 106 6.44 -5.57 -6.22
N ILE A 107 5.53 -6.50 -6.50
CA ILE A 107 5.12 -6.80 -7.86
C ILE A 107 4.02 -5.80 -8.22
N ALA A 108 4.21 -5.05 -9.31
CA ALA A 108 3.25 -4.09 -9.80
C ALA A 108 2.54 -4.65 -11.06
N PHE A 109 1.23 -4.88 -10.94
CA PHE A 109 0.37 -5.24 -12.06
C PHE A 109 -0.25 -3.99 -12.66
N VAL A 110 -0.13 -3.80 -13.97
CA VAL A 110 -0.91 -2.80 -14.72
C VAL A 110 -2.10 -3.51 -15.36
N MET A 111 -3.28 -3.01 -15.10
CA MET A 111 -4.52 -3.68 -15.51
C MET A 111 -4.89 -3.34 -16.95
N GLY A 112 -4.99 -4.35 -17.80
CA GLY A 112 -5.49 -4.23 -19.18
C GLY A 112 -7.01 -4.34 -19.28
N ARG A 113 -7.67 -4.90 -18.26
CA ARG A 113 -9.14 -5.04 -18.20
C ARG A 113 -9.64 -4.75 -16.80
N ARG A 114 -10.86 -4.22 -16.73
CA ARG A 114 -11.57 -4.02 -15.47
C ARG A 114 -11.79 -5.36 -14.76
N LEU A 115 -11.53 -5.39 -13.46
CA LEU A 115 -11.67 -6.57 -12.62
C LEU A 115 -12.61 -6.27 -11.45
N CYS A 116 -13.76 -6.97 -11.43
CA CYS A 116 -14.79 -6.75 -10.42
C CYS A 116 -15.32 -8.10 -9.91
N GLY A 117 -15.28 -8.30 -8.59
CA GLY A 117 -15.89 -9.45 -7.92
C GLY A 117 -17.43 -9.35 -7.87
N PRO A 118 -18.09 -10.31 -7.22
CA PRO A 118 -17.50 -11.47 -6.54
C PRO A 118 -17.10 -12.59 -7.48
N GLY A 119 -16.30 -13.55 -6.97
CA GLY A 119 -15.99 -14.78 -7.69
C GLY A 119 -14.79 -14.68 -8.64
N VAL A 120 -14.00 -13.62 -8.57
CA VAL A 120 -12.74 -13.52 -9.33
C VAL A 120 -11.78 -14.61 -8.86
N THR A 121 -11.28 -15.41 -9.82
CA THR A 121 -10.24 -16.42 -9.61
C THR A 121 -8.86 -15.85 -9.94
N ALA A 122 -7.79 -16.49 -9.45
CA ALA A 122 -6.42 -16.10 -9.82
C ALA A 122 -6.18 -16.11 -11.33
N ALA A 123 -6.73 -17.11 -12.04
CA ALA A 123 -6.63 -17.19 -13.49
C ALA A 123 -7.33 -16.00 -14.19
N ALA A 124 -8.54 -15.63 -13.74
CA ALA A 124 -9.27 -14.48 -14.27
C ALA A 124 -8.54 -13.17 -13.95
N ALA A 125 -7.98 -13.05 -12.75
CA ALA A 125 -7.20 -11.89 -12.34
C ALA A 125 -5.95 -11.74 -13.20
N LEU A 126 -5.15 -12.81 -13.37
CA LEU A 126 -3.95 -12.78 -14.20
C LEU A 126 -4.27 -12.49 -15.68
N ALA A 127 -5.38 -13.02 -16.18
CA ALA A 127 -5.83 -12.75 -17.56
C ALA A 127 -6.30 -11.29 -17.76
N ALA A 128 -6.56 -10.52 -16.70
CA ALA A 128 -6.91 -9.11 -16.76
C ALA A 128 -5.68 -8.18 -16.69
N VAL A 129 -4.50 -8.72 -16.38
CA VAL A 129 -3.24 -7.97 -16.34
C VAL A 129 -2.71 -7.78 -17.76
N ASP A 130 -2.28 -6.56 -18.06
CA ASP A 130 -1.56 -6.23 -19.30
C ASP A 130 -0.04 -6.40 -19.13
N LEU A 131 0.51 -5.74 -18.10
CA LEU A 131 1.95 -5.77 -17.83
C LEU A 131 2.24 -6.01 -16.35
N VAL A 132 3.40 -6.61 -16.10
CA VAL A 132 3.97 -6.84 -14.77
C VAL A 132 5.31 -6.13 -14.69
N PHE A 133 5.51 -5.37 -13.63
CA PHE A 133 6.74 -4.64 -13.37
C PHE A 133 7.34 -5.02 -12.02
N ALA A 134 8.66 -4.96 -11.91
CA ALA A 134 9.33 -4.78 -10.65
C ALA A 134 8.93 -3.44 -10.04
N GLY A 135 8.69 -3.37 -8.75
CA GLY A 135 8.35 -2.13 -8.07
C GLY A 135 9.04 -1.98 -6.72
N LEU A 136 9.13 -0.74 -6.27
CA LEU A 136 9.44 -0.36 -4.90
C LEU A 136 8.28 0.48 -4.37
N GLU A 137 7.85 0.17 -3.16
CA GLU A 137 6.91 0.99 -2.42
C GLU A 137 7.59 1.59 -1.20
N VAL A 138 7.34 2.87 -0.97
CA VAL A 138 7.70 3.57 0.26
C VAL A 138 6.45 3.70 1.11
N THR A 139 6.52 3.13 2.30
CA THR A 139 5.51 3.30 3.33
C THR A 139 5.93 4.38 4.30
N ASP A 140 4.97 5.08 4.88
CA ASP A 140 5.24 6.09 5.89
C ASP A 140 4.14 6.07 6.95
N SER A 141 4.45 5.53 8.12
CA SER A 141 3.44 5.39 9.18
C SER A 141 3.24 6.70 9.93
N ARG A 142 1.97 7.11 10.08
CA ARG A 142 1.58 8.27 10.90
C ARG A 142 1.51 7.93 12.38
N TYR A 143 1.61 6.66 12.76
CA TYR A 143 1.51 6.26 14.16
C TYR A 143 2.86 6.30 14.90
N SER A 144 2.81 6.75 16.15
CA SER A 144 3.98 6.76 17.04
C SER A 144 4.32 5.38 17.58
N ASP A 145 3.34 4.49 17.62
CA ASP A 145 3.50 3.11 18.05
C ASP A 145 3.46 2.18 16.84
N ARG A 146 4.51 1.39 16.67
CA ARG A 146 4.56 0.34 15.63
C ARG A 146 3.66 -0.86 15.95
N ARG A 147 3.02 -0.88 17.10
CA ARG A 147 2.06 -1.92 17.53
C ARG A 147 0.62 -1.60 17.10
N CYS A 148 0.45 -1.04 15.91
CA CYS A 148 -0.86 -0.81 15.35
C CYS A 148 -1.58 -2.12 15.01
N THR A 149 -2.89 -2.13 15.16
CA THR A 149 -3.77 -3.25 14.77
C THR A 149 -3.97 -3.27 13.25
N ALA A 150 -4.52 -4.35 12.71
CA ALA A 150 -4.86 -4.40 11.29
C ALA A 150 -5.91 -3.33 10.88
N PRO A 151 -6.95 -3.01 11.67
CA PRO A 151 -7.80 -1.86 11.41
C PRO A 151 -7.07 -0.51 11.42
N ASP A 152 -6.08 -0.30 12.32
CA ASP A 152 -5.26 0.92 12.29
C ASP A 152 -4.55 1.07 10.94
N LEU A 153 -3.91 -0.01 10.46
CA LEU A 153 -3.23 -0.01 9.16
C LEU A 153 -4.18 0.32 8.02
N VAL A 154 -5.38 -0.25 8.03
CA VAL A 154 -6.40 0.03 7.01
C VAL A 154 -6.79 1.51 7.05
N ALA A 155 -7.09 2.06 8.22
CA ALA A 155 -7.48 3.46 8.36
C ALA A 155 -6.37 4.41 7.88
N ASP A 156 -5.09 4.03 8.09
CA ASP A 156 -3.90 4.74 7.64
C ASP A 156 -3.46 4.38 6.21
N ASN A 157 -4.40 3.90 5.38
CA ASN A 157 -4.18 3.53 3.98
C ASN A 157 -2.99 2.57 3.80
N LEU A 158 -2.83 1.59 4.69
CA LEU A 158 -1.69 0.67 4.76
C LEU A 158 -0.33 1.37 4.81
N SER A 159 -0.29 2.57 5.35
CA SER A 159 0.89 3.46 5.38
C SER A 159 1.46 3.78 3.99
N SER A 160 0.71 3.59 2.92
CA SER A 160 1.17 3.92 1.55
C SER A 160 1.54 5.39 1.43
N SER A 161 2.70 5.67 0.85
CA SER A 161 3.19 7.04 0.66
C SER A 161 3.63 7.28 -0.78
N TYR A 162 4.65 6.58 -1.25
CA TYR A 162 5.14 6.68 -2.63
C TYR A 162 5.40 5.31 -3.22
N TYR A 163 5.39 5.23 -4.55
CA TYR A 163 5.82 4.02 -5.26
C TYR A 163 6.45 4.38 -6.60
N LEU A 164 7.29 3.48 -7.09
CA LEU A 164 7.79 3.54 -8.46
C LEU A 164 7.85 2.13 -9.05
N THR A 165 7.74 2.07 -10.38
CA THR A 165 7.93 0.85 -11.15
C THR A 165 9.25 0.91 -11.92
N GLY A 166 9.84 -0.25 -12.14
CA GLY A 166 11.01 -0.37 -13.01
C GLY A 166 10.71 0.03 -14.46
N PRO A 167 11.75 0.25 -15.27
CA PRO A 167 11.58 0.76 -16.63
C PRO A 167 11.08 -0.28 -17.66
N VAL A 168 10.98 -1.56 -17.27
CA VAL A 168 10.62 -2.65 -18.17
C VAL A 168 9.40 -3.39 -17.64
N GLY A 169 8.34 -3.38 -18.43
CA GLY A 169 7.13 -4.19 -18.21
C GLY A 169 7.19 -5.49 -19.00
N PHE A 170 6.67 -6.55 -18.41
CA PHE A 170 6.61 -7.88 -19.00
C PHE A 170 5.16 -8.32 -19.15
N ALA A 171 4.83 -8.96 -20.28
CA ALA A 171 3.56 -9.65 -20.40
C ALA A 171 3.49 -10.78 -19.35
N PRO A 172 2.35 -10.99 -18.68
CA PRO A 172 2.22 -12.02 -17.65
C PRO A 172 2.42 -13.44 -18.21
N ALA A 173 2.15 -13.65 -19.51
CA ALA A 173 2.40 -14.91 -20.19
C ALA A 173 3.90 -15.21 -20.27
N GLY A 174 4.33 -16.30 -19.69
CA GLY A 174 5.75 -16.70 -19.66
C GLY A 174 6.49 -16.31 -18.36
N LEU A 175 5.84 -15.61 -17.44
CA LEU A 175 6.38 -15.36 -16.11
C LEU A 175 5.89 -16.42 -15.10
N ASP A 176 6.82 -17.00 -14.36
CA ASP A 176 6.49 -17.82 -13.19
C ASP A 176 6.54 -16.96 -11.91
N LEU A 177 5.48 -16.18 -11.71
CA LEU A 177 5.37 -15.29 -10.54
C LEU A 177 5.29 -16.04 -9.21
N SER A 178 5.05 -17.36 -9.22
CA SER A 178 5.05 -18.18 -8.01
C SER A 178 6.44 -18.36 -7.41
N ARG A 179 7.47 -18.15 -8.24
CA ARG A 179 8.89 -18.28 -7.88
C ARG A 179 9.64 -16.95 -7.83
N GLU A 180 8.92 -15.83 -7.98
CA GLU A 180 9.57 -14.53 -7.99
C GLU A 180 10.18 -14.22 -6.62
N GLU A 181 11.45 -13.89 -6.63
CA GLU A 181 12.20 -13.44 -5.46
C GLU A 181 12.74 -12.04 -5.71
N ALA A 182 12.84 -11.24 -4.67
CA ALA A 182 13.49 -9.93 -4.74
C ALA A 182 14.31 -9.65 -3.48
N ASP A 183 15.49 -9.10 -3.68
CA ASP A 183 16.36 -8.61 -2.62
C ASP A 183 16.47 -7.09 -2.69
N ILE A 184 16.40 -6.41 -1.54
CA ILE A 184 16.70 -4.99 -1.43
C ILE A 184 18.15 -4.81 -0.99
N THR A 185 18.87 -3.96 -1.73
CA THR A 185 20.22 -3.52 -1.39
C THR A 185 20.27 -2.00 -1.26
N VAL A 186 21.08 -1.51 -0.32
CA VAL A 186 21.33 -0.09 -0.09
C VAL A 186 22.75 0.23 -0.52
N ALA A 187 22.95 1.33 -1.25
CA ALA A 187 24.26 1.69 -1.82
C ALA A 187 25.38 1.92 -0.79
N ALA A 188 25.05 2.20 0.47
CA ALA A 188 26.04 2.41 1.54
C ALA A 188 26.73 1.12 2.06
N GLY A 189 26.32 -0.04 1.56
CA GLY A 189 26.87 -1.33 1.98
C GLY A 189 26.13 -2.49 1.34
N THR A 190 26.74 -3.67 1.33
CA THR A 190 26.18 -4.89 0.75
C THR A 190 25.13 -5.57 1.64
N ALA A 191 24.45 -4.83 2.50
CA ALA A 191 23.44 -5.42 3.37
C ALA A 191 22.14 -5.66 2.58
N THR A 192 21.77 -6.92 2.37
CA THR A 192 20.42 -7.31 1.99
C THR A 192 19.49 -6.97 3.16
N VAL A 193 18.59 -6.04 2.95
CA VAL A 193 17.74 -5.50 4.03
C VAL A 193 16.39 -6.21 4.09
N SER A 194 15.90 -6.73 2.95
CA SER A 194 14.63 -7.44 2.87
C SER A 194 14.62 -8.41 1.71
N ARG A 195 13.87 -9.48 1.84
CA ARG A 195 13.62 -10.45 0.79
C ARG A 195 12.12 -10.58 0.53
N PHE A 196 11.73 -10.39 -0.72
CA PHE A 196 10.44 -10.84 -1.22
C PHE A 196 10.57 -12.30 -1.60
N ASP A 197 9.64 -13.12 -1.15
CA ASP A 197 9.58 -14.54 -1.47
C ASP A 197 8.13 -14.90 -1.78
N ALA A 198 7.82 -15.08 -3.06
CA ALA A 198 6.49 -15.47 -3.52
C ALA A 198 6.14 -16.88 -3.09
N VAL A 199 7.14 -17.76 -2.90
CA VAL A 199 6.92 -19.16 -2.48
C VAL A 199 6.43 -19.23 -1.05
N ALA A 200 6.89 -18.34 -0.17
CA ALA A 200 6.46 -18.27 1.22
C ALA A 200 5.05 -17.68 1.39
N ARG A 201 4.46 -17.19 0.29
CA ARG A 201 3.17 -16.51 0.25
C ARG A 201 2.32 -17.09 -0.87
N SER A 202 1.02 -16.79 -0.92
CA SER A 202 0.18 -17.18 -2.04
C SER A 202 0.66 -16.51 -3.34
N HIS A 203 0.40 -17.16 -4.49
CA HIS A 203 0.72 -16.60 -5.81
C HIS A 203 0.18 -15.17 -5.94
N PRO A 204 0.96 -14.18 -6.45
CA PRO A 204 0.53 -12.77 -6.52
C PRO A 204 -0.83 -12.55 -7.21
N ALA A 205 -1.19 -13.40 -8.18
CA ALA A 205 -2.51 -13.36 -8.81
C ALA A 205 -3.66 -13.77 -7.87
N GLU A 206 -3.40 -14.59 -6.84
CA GLU A 206 -4.39 -14.90 -5.80
C GLU A 206 -4.65 -13.67 -4.92
N ALA A 207 -3.59 -12.91 -4.58
CA ALA A 207 -3.74 -11.67 -3.86
C ALA A 207 -4.54 -10.63 -4.67
N LEU A 208 -4.27 -10.53 -5.98
CA LEU A 208 -5.02 -9.66 -6.89
C LEU A 208 -6.51 -10.07 -6.98
N ALA A 209 -6.80 -11.37 -7.14
CA ALA A 209 -8.16 -11.89 -7.18
C ALA A 209 -8.92 -11.64 -5.87
N ALA A 210 -8.25 -11.91 -4.74
CA ALA A 210 -8.83 -11.69 -3.42
C ALA A 210 -9.09 -10.19 -3.16
N ALA A 211 -8.21 -9.30 -3.62
CA ALA A 211 -8.39 -7.85 -3.53
C ALA A 211 -9.60 -7.38 -4.36
N ALA A 212 -9.76 -7.87 -5.60
CA ALA A 212 -10.92 -7.56 -6.43
C ALA A 212 -12.24 -8.01 -5.78
N ASN A 213 -12.25 -9.20 -5.18
CA ASN A 213 -13.41 -9.71 -4.45
C ASN A 213 -13.69 -8.89 -3.16
N CYS A 214 -12.65 -8.40 -2.50
CA CYS A 214 -12.76 -7.54 -1.32
C CYS A 214 -13.35 -6.17 -1.68
N LEU A 215 -12.82 -5.52 -2.71
CA LEU A 215 -13.28 -4.23 -3.21
C LEU A 215 -14.74 -4.29 -3.68
N ALA A 216 -15.15 -5.37 -4.35
CA ALA A 216 -16.52 -5.53 -4.81
C ALA A 216 -17.55 -5.51 -3.66
N ARG A 217 -17.21 -6.03 -2.48
CA ARG A 217 -18.06 -5.94 -1.28
C ARG A 217 -18.25 -4.51 -0.78
N ARG A 218 -17.35 -3.61 -1.16
CA ARG A 218 -17.37 -2.17 -0.85
C ARG A 218 -17.92 -1.33 -2.02
N GLY A 219 -18.41 -1.98 -3.10
CA GLY A 219 -18.94 -1.28 -4.29
C GLY A 219 -17.85 -0.78 -5.26
N HIS A 220 -16.60 -1.21 -5.11
CA HIS A 220 -15.49 -0.79 -5.97
C HIS A 220 -15.04 -1.90 -6.92
N ALA A 221 -14.30 -1.51 -7.94
CA ALA A 221 -13.63 -2.41 -8.87
C ALA A 221 -12.19 -1.94 -9.09
N ILE A 222 -11.35 -2.80 -9.64
CA ILE A 222 -10.05 -2.44 -10.15
C ILE A 222 -10.23 -2.05 -11.61
N GLU A 223 -9.88 -0.82 -11.98
CA GLU A 223 -10.15 -0.27 -13.29
C GLU A 223 -8.99 -0.50 -14.28
N VAL A 224 -9.30 -0.33 -15.58
CA VAL A 224 -8.29 -0.40 -16.64
C VAL A 224 -7.24 0.69 -16.45
N GLY A 225 -5.98 0.36 -16.67
CA GLY A 225 -4.85 1.28 -16.50
C GLY A 225 -4.39 1.46 -15.04
N TRP A 226 -5.13 0.93 -14.08
CA TRP A 226 -4.71 0.99 -12.68
C TRP A 226 -3.49 0.11 -12.40
N THR A 227 -2.67 0.57 -11.48
CA THR A 227 -1.56 -0.18 -10.92
C THR A 227 -2.00 -0.89 -9.64
N VAL A 228 -1.75 -2.19 -9.54
CA VAL A 228 -1.98 -2.97 -8.31
C VAL A 228 -0.64 -3.40 -7.76
N LEU A 229 -0.27 -2.88 -6.59
CA LEU A 229 0.95 -3.26 -5.89
C LEU A 229 0.68 -4.44 -4.97
N VAL A 230 1.41 -5.53 -5.16
CA VAL A 230 1.39 -6.69 -4.27
C VAL A 230 2.72 -6.75 -3.55
N GLY A 231 2.69 -6.43 -2.26
CA GLY A 231 3.89 -6.32 -1.43
C GLY A 231 3.94 -7.33 -0.30
N THR A 232 4.97 -7.20 0.52
CA THR A 232 5.28 -8.11 1.62
C THR A 232 5.15 -7.42 2.99
N ALA A 233 6.26 -6.91 3.47
CA ALA A 233 6.37 -6.11 4.68
C ALA A 233 7.53 -5.14 4.52
N PRO A 234 7.32 -3.85 4.80
CA PRO A 234 8.36 -2.86 4.67
C PRO A 234 9.45 -3.06 5.72
N VAL A 235 10.66 -2.68 5.33
CA VAL A 235 11.80 -2.51 6.24
C VAL A 235 12.11 -1.02 6.38
N PRO A 236 12.76 -0.58 7.46
CA PRO A 236 13.15 0.82 7.61
C PRO A 236 13.93 1.33 6.39
N LEU A 237 13.54 2.49 5.85
CA LEU A 237 14.22 3.12 4.74
C LEU A 237 15.47 3.83 5.24
N PRO A 238 16.66 3.48 4.76
CA PRO A 238 17.87 4.25 5.05
C PRO A 238 17.85 5.56 4.27
N VAL A 239 17.71 6.67 4.97
CA VAL A 239 17.65 8.00 4.37
C VAL A 239 19.02 8.40 3.79
N GLY A 240 19.02 9.01 2.60
CA GLY A 240 20.21 9.57 1.96
C GLY A 240 21.03 8.58 1.13
N PHE A 241 20.54 7.36 0.91
CA PHE A 241 21.20 6.37 0.05
C PHE A 241 20.21 5.76 -0.95
N PRO A 242 20.61 5.57 -2.22
CA PRO A 242 19.79 4.87 -3.19
C PRO A 242 19.45 3.45 -2.73
N VAL A 243 18.23 3.04 -2.95
CA VAL A 243 17.72 1.71 -2.64
C VAL A 243 17.39 0.99 -3.94
N THR A 244 17.95 -0.20 -4.13
CA THR A 244 17.71 -1.02 -5.32
C THR A 244 17.03 -2.34 -4.92
N ALA A 245 15.89 -2.62 -5.52
CA ALA A 245 15.29 -3.96 -5.49
C ALA A 245 15.69 -4.72 -6.76
N ARG A 246 16.20 -5.94 -6.59
CA ARG A 246 16.56 -6.86 -7.68
C ARG A 246 15.63 -8.05 -7.63
N PHE A 247 14.88 -8.23 -8.70
CA PHE A 247 13.96 -9.34 -8.87
C PHE A 247 14.60 -10.46 -9.70
N SER A 248 14.16 -11.69 -9.48
CA SER A 248 14.69 -12.86 -10.19
C SER A 248 14.36 -12.84 -11.69
N SER A 249 13.15 -12.41 -12.08
CA SER A 249 12.72 -12.35 -13.48
C SER A 249 12.29 -10.95 -13.94
N LEU A 250 11.85 -10.07 -13.05
CA LEU A 250 11.33 -8.74 -13.40
C LEU A 250 12.40 -7.64 -13.49
N ARG A 251 13.71 -8.01 -13.40
CA ARG A 251 14.85 -7.10 -13.39
C ARG A 251 14.93 -6.27 -12.09
N SER A 252 15.53 -5.09 -12.16
CA SER A 252 15.75 -4.24 -11.00
C SER A 252 15.07 -2.89 -11.14
N VAL A 253 14.75 -2.31 -10.01
CA VAL A 253 14.25 -0.96 -9.85
C VAL A 253 15.05 -0.25 -8.77
N THR A 254 15.40 1.02 -8.99
CA THR A 254 16.19 1.82 -8.06
C THR A 254 15.44 3.10 -7.71
N LEU A 255 15.32 3.35 -6.42
CA LEU A 255 14.80 4.57 -5.84
C LEU A 255 15.98 5.47 -5.44
N ALA A 256 16.02 6.69 -5.96
CA ALA A 256 16.96 7.72 -5.53
C ALA A 256 16.43 8.41 -4.25
N CYS A 257 17.28 8.54 -3.24
CA CYS A 257 16.94 9.17 -1.95
C CYS A 257 17.85 10.37 -1.67
#